data_299dd07bd94567045adfc2d0d19b4151
#
_entry.id   299dd07bd94567045adfc2d0d19b4151
#
_cell.length_a   1.000
_cell.length_b   1.000
_cell.length_c   1.000
_cell.angle_alpha   90.00
_cell.angle_beta   90.00
_cell.angle_gamma   90.00
#
_symmetry.space_group_name_H-M   'P 1'
#
loop_
_entity.id
_entity.type
_entity.pdbx_description
1 polymer ?
#
loop_
_entity_poly.entity_id
_entity_poly.type
_entity_poly.pdbx_seq_one_letter_code
_entity_poly.pdbx_strand_id
1 'polypeptide(L)'
;MQHNRISSPASMLADPTRAAIVLALMDGRSRVAKKLALDAGVTPQTASAHLRKLVAANILACEARGRFKHFRIAGAEVAHAVEALSELGAAAGRTLPPAAHELRFARCCYDHLAGRLGVAITERLPLLGSGVLAELGIDLDALESQRRPLSRCCVDWTERRPHIAGSLGAALLRAYKDRCWLLAIEESRKLVVTPRGRAMFVERFGVDEALFAAS
;
A
#
# COMPACT_ATOMS: atom_id res chain seq x y z
N MET A 1 1.99 26.07 -19.97
CA MET A 1 1.11 24.86 -19.95
C MET A 1 1.62 23.67 -19.11
N GLN A 2 2.88 23.59 -18.73
CA GLN A 2 3.41 22.49 -17.87
C GLN A 2 3.00 22.62 -16.39
N HIS A 3 2.75 23.81 -15.87
CA HIS A 3 2.36 24.03 -14.47
C HIS A 3 1.09 23.29 -14.03
N ASN A 4 0.15 23.04 -14.95
CA ASN A 4 -1.10 22.37 -14.64
C ASN A 4 -1.00 20.85 -14.39
N ARG A 5 0.11 20.24 -14.83
CA ARG A 5 0.31 18.78 -14.72
C ARG A 5 0.68 18.36 -13.29
N ILE A 6 1.32 19.25 -12.51
CA ILE A 6 1.70 18.99 -11.12
C ILE A 6 0.74 19.69 -10.16
N SER A 7 0.41 20.97 -10.41
CA SER A 7 -0.40 21.78 -9.49
C SER A 7 -1.82 21.22 -9.31
N SER A 8 -2.43 20.67 -10.36
CA SER A 8 -3.79 20.13 -10.27
C SER A 8 -3.87 18.88 -9.36
N PRO A 9 -3.12 17.78 -9.57
CA PRO A 9 -3.15 16.65 -8.64
C PRO A 9 -2.61 17.00 -7.25
N ALA A 10 -1.59 17.86 -7.12
CA ALA A 10 -1.08 18.28 -5.82
C ALA A 10 -2.12 19.06 -5.02
N SER A 11 -2.87 19.95 -5.66
CA SER A 11 -3.95 20.71 -5.01
C SER A 11 -5.08 19.79 -4.52
N MET A 12 -5.32 18.66 -5.19
CA MET A 12 -6.31 17.67 -4.74
C MET A 12 -5.89 17.00 -3.44
N LEU A 13 -4.60 16.75 -3.23
CA LEU A 13 -4.06 16.10 -2.04
C LEU A 13 -3.71 17.09 -0.90
N ALA A 14 -3.70 18.40 -1.18
CA ALA A 14 -3.42 19.44 -0.18
C ALA A 14 -4.54 19.62 0.87
N ASP A 15 -5.76 19.21 0.57
CA ASP A 15 -6.90 19.27 1.50
C ASP A 15 -6.84 18.09 2.48
N PRO A 16 -6.90 18.31 3.81
CA PRO A 16 -6.76 17.25 4.80
C PRO A 16 -7.83 16.15 4.67
N THR A 17 -9.06 16.51 4.35
CA THR A 17 -10.16 15.53 4.18
C THR A 17 -9.91 14.63 2.97
N ARG A 18 -9.49 15.22 1.85
CA ARG A 18 -9.16 14.44 0.66
C ARG A 18 -7.95 13.55 0.88
N ALA A 19 -6.92 14.05 1.57
CA ALA A 19 -5.78 13.24 1.96
C ALA A 19 -6.19 12.03 2.84
N ALA A 20 -7.04 12.25 3.85
CA ALA A 20 -7.55 11.18 4.70
C ALA A 20 -8.34 10.12 3.91
N ILE A 21 -9.22 10.55 3.00
CA ILE A 21 -9.98 9.64 2.11
C ILE A 21 -9.03 8.80 1.25
N VAL A 22 -8.02 9.42 0.64
CA VAL A 22 -7.06 8.72 -0.22
C VAL A 22 -6.23 7.74 0.59
N LEU A 23 -5.72 8.15 1.76
CA LEU A 23 -4.94 7.29 2.66
C LEU A 23 -5.76 6.07 3.15
N ALA A 24 -7.05 6.24 3.40
CA ALA A 24 -7.93 5.13 3.77
C ALA A 24 -8.02 4.05 2.68
N LEU A 25 -7.83 4.42 1.40
CA LEU A 25 -7.90 3.51 0.26
C LEU A 25 -6.53 2.92 -0.15
N MET A 26 -5.45 3.26 0.56
CA MET A 26 -4.09 2.79 0.27
C MET A 26 -3.84 1.33 0.69
N ASP A 27 -4.87 0.58 1.08
CA ASP A 27 -4.84 -0.88 1.22
C ASP A 27 -5.25 -1.62 -0.08
N GLY A 28 -5.51 -0.87 -1.16
CA GLY A 28 -5.93 -1.40 -2.45
C GLY A 28 -7.39 -1.84 -2.53
N ARG A 29 -8.16 -1.71 -1.45
CA ARG A 29 -9.58 -2.12 -1.39
C ARG A 29 -10.52 -1.00 -1.85
N SER A 30 -11.70 -1.37 -2.29
CA SER A 30 -12.77 -0.41 -2.57
C SER A 30 -13.66 -0.21 -1.35
N ARG A 31 -14.11 1.04 -1.11
CA ARG A 31 -15.00 1.40 0.01
C ARG A 31 -16.16 2.26 -0.46
N VAL A 32 -17.28 2.17 0.26
CA VAL A 32 -18.46 3.01 0.02
C VAL A 32 -18.27 4.42 0.61
N ALA A 33 -18.98 5.40 0.07
CA ALA A 33 -18.88 6.80 0.51
C ALA A 33 -19.13 6.99 2.02
N LYS A 34 -20.09 6.26 2.62
CA LYS A 34 -20.41 6.34 4.04
C LYS A 34 -19.21 5.97 4.91
N LYS A 35 -18.46 4.91 4.52
CA LYS A 35 -17.26 4.48 5.24
C LYS A 35 -16.14 5.51 5.11
N LEU A 36 -15.89 6.03 3.91
CA LEU A 36 -14.88 7.05 3.68
C LEU A 36 -15.19 8.38 4.39
N ALA A 37 -16.46 8.71 4.59
CA ALA A 37 -16.87 9.84 5.43
C ALA A 37 -16.47 9.63 6.89
N LEU A 38 -16.73 8.43 7.42
CA LEU A 38 -16.34 8.07 8.78
C LEU A 38 -14.81 8.10 8.96
N ASP A 39 -14.08 7.48 8.04
CA ASP A 39 -12.61 7.42 8.07
C ASP A 39 -11.96 8.82 8.03
N ALA A 40 -12.59 9.76 7.31
CA ALA A 40 -12.15 11.14 7.19
C ALA A 40 -12.73 12.09 8.26
N GLY A 41 -13.58 11.61 9.17
CA GLY A 41 -14.19 12.42 10.23
C GLY A 41 -15.11 13.53 9.73
N VAL A 42 -15.82 13.30 8.60
CA VAL A 42 -16.70 14.31 7.98
C VAL A 42 -18.10 13.77 7.72
N THR A 43 -19.05 14.67 7.41
CA THR A 43 -20.41 14.25 7.03
C THR A 43 -20.42 13.53 5.69
N PRO A 44 -21.43 12.66 5.41
CA PRO A 44 -21.58 12.00 4.12
C PRO A 44 -21.71 12.98 2.94
N GLN A 45 -22.35 14.14 3.14
CA GLN A 45 -22.48 15.18 2.13
C GLN A 45 -21.11 15.79 1.78
N THR A 46 -20.31 16.14 2.81
CA THR A 46 -18.96 16.65 2.65
C THR A 46 -18.07 15.64 1.93
N ALA A 47 -18.08 14.37 2.38
CA ALA A 47 -17.33 13.31 1.72
C ALA A 47 -17.73 13.15 0.25
N SER A 48 -19.02 13.19 -0.07
CA SER A 48 -19.52 13.08 -1.44
C SER A 48 -19.00 14.21 -2.35
N ALA A 49 -18.86 15.43 -1.83
CA ALA A 49 -18.27 16.55 -2.57
C ALA A 49 -16.78 16.32 -2.84
N HIS A 50 -16.02 15.84 -1.85
CA HIS A 50 -14.60 15.52 -2.00
C HIS A 50 -14.38 14.33 -2.95
N LEU A 51 -15.19 13.27 -2.84
CA LEU A 51 -15.13 12.10 -3.71
C LEU A 51 -15.35 12.47 -5.19
N ARG A 52 -16.33 13.33 -5.50
CA ARG A 52 -16.54 13.81 -6.88
C ARG A 52 -15.31 14.52 -7.43
N LYS A 53 -14.65 15.39 -6.64
CA LYS A 53 -13.43 16.09 -7.05
C LYS A 53 -12.28 15.12 -7.30
N LEU A 54 -12.09 14.13 -6.41
CA LEU A 54 -11.04 13.12 -6.54
C LEU A 54 -11.24 12.20 -7.76
N VAL A 55 -12.49 11.85 -8.07
CA VAL A 55 -12.82 11.07 -9.28
C VAL A 55 -12.61 11.91 -10.55
N ALA A 56 -13.06 13.17 -10.56
CA ALA A 56 -12.84 14.08 -11.69
C ALA A 56 -11.34 14.34 -11.96
N ALA A 57 -10.51 14.28 -10.93
CA ALA A 57 -9.05 14.41 -11.04
C ALA A 57 -8.34 13.08 -11.34
N ASN A 58 -9.05 11.98 -11.59
CA ASN A 58 -8.49 10.63 -11.80
C ASN A 58 -7.61 10.11 -10.64
N ILE A 59 -7.81 10.63 -9.43
CA ILE A 59 -7.15 10.11 -8.23
C ILE A 59 -7.90 8.88 -7.71
N LEU A 60 -9.23 8.91 -7.78
CA LEU A 60 -10.08 7.76 -7.46
C LEU A 60 -10.83 7.27 -8.68
N ALA A 61 -11.03 5.96 -8.75
CA ALA A 61 -12.01 5.32 -9.60
C ALA A 61 -13.28 5.05 -8.80
N CYS A 62 -14.44 5.11 -9.47
CA CYS A 62 -15.74 4.86 -8.89
C CYS A 62 -16.47 3.78 -9.70
N GLU A 63 -16.98 2.78 -9.02
CA GLU A 63 -17.74 1.67 -9.58
C GLU A 63 -19.12 1.57 -8.90
N ALA A 64 -20.19 1.41 -9.67
CA ALA A 64 -21.49 1.09 -9.11
C ALA A 64 -21.60 -0.42 -8.88
N ARG A 65 -21.95 -0.82 -7.66
CA ARG A 65 -22.24 -2.21 -7.29
C ARG A 65 -23.58 -2.27 -6.57
N GLY A 66 -24.63 -2.69 -7.29
CA GLY A 66 -26.01 -2.57 -6.83
C GLY A 66 -26.39 -1.09 -6.61
N ARG A 67 -26.94 -0.78 -5.44
CA ARG A 67 -27.34 0.58 -5.06
C ARG A 67 -26.20 1.44 -4.49
N PHE A 68 -24.98 0.89 -4.36
CA PHE A 68 -23.85 1.58 -3.74
C PHE A 68 -22.76 1.91 -4.74
N LYS A 69 -22.15 3.09 -4.56
CA LYS A 69 -20.93 3.49 -5.24
C LYS A 69 -19.71 3.08 -4.39
N HIS A 70 -18.81 2.32 -5.00
CA HIS A 70 -17.55 1.91 -4.41
C HIS A 70 -16.42 2.72 -5.02
N PHE A 71 -15.55 3.25 -4.17
CA PHE A 71 -14.41 4.07 -4.55
C PHE A 71 -13.13 3.32 -4.25
N ARG A 72 -12.15 3.43 -5.13
CA ARG A 72 -10.80 2.87 -4.97
C ARG A 72 -9.77 3.83 -5.56
N ILE A 73 -8.51 3.64 -5.23
CA ILE A 73 -7.42 4.33 -5.92
C ILE A 73 -7.50 4.01 -7.42
N ALA A 74 -7.31 5.02 -8.27
CA ALA A 74 -7.49 4.87 -9.72
C ALA A 74 -6.45 3.92 -10.35
N GLY A 75 -5.24 3.85 -9.79
CA GLY A 75 -4.18 2.97 -10.26
C GLY A 75 -2.92 3.04 -9.40
N ALA A 76 -1.97 2.15 -9.70
CA ALA A 76 -0.71 2.05 -8.98
C ALA A 76 0.11 3.35 -9.03
N GLU A 77 0.03 4.10 -10.12
CA GLU A 77 0.76 5.37 -10.26
C GLU A 77 0.29 6.43 -9.26
N VAL A 78 -1.02 6.49 -9.00
CA VAL A 78 -1.59 7.36 -7.97
C VAL A 78 -1.11 6.92 -6.59
N ALA A 79 -1.16 5.62 -6.29
CA ALA A 79 -0.69 5.08 -5.03
C ALA A 79 0.79 5.43 -4.79
N HIS A 80 1.64 5.30 -5.80
CA HIS A 80 3.05 5.69 -5.74
C HIS A 80 3.25 7.19 -5.44
N ALA A 81 2.49 8.05 -6.11
CA ALA A 81 2.57 9.48 -5.87
C ALA A 81 2.18 9.83 -4.41
N VAL A 82 1.17 9.17 -3.86
CA VAL A 82 0.74 9.35 -2.46
C VAL A 82 1.82 8.88 -1.48
N GLU A 83 2.46 7.74 -1.73
CA GLU A 83 3.56 7.24 -0.87
C GLU A 83 4.77 8.19 -0.92
N ALA A 84 5.16 8.66 -2.11
CA ALA A 84 6.25 9.62 -2.25
C ALA A 84 5.99 10.94 -1.52
N LEU A 85 4.75 11.46 -1.57
CA LEU A 85 4.35 12.63 -0.79
C LEU A 85 4.37 12.35 0.72
N SER A 86 3.98 11.15 1.15
CA SER A 86 4.03 10.74 2.55
C SER A 86 5.47 10.66 3.07
N GLU A 87 6.41 10.21 2.24
CA GLU A 87 7.84 10.20 2.53
C GLU A 87 8.39 11.63 2.73
N LEU A 88 8.05 12.56 1.83
CA LEU A 88 8.45 13.96 1.98
C LEU A 88 7.91 14.57 3.29
N GLY A 89 6.68 14.25 3.65
CA GLY A 89 6.09 14.67 4.92
C GLY A 89 6.84 14.11 6.14
N ALA A 90 7.25 12.86 6.10
CA ALA A 90 8.04 12.21 7.15
C ALA A 90 9.46 12.79 7.24
N ALA A 91 10.09 13.12 6.10
CA ALA A 91 11.40 13.74 6.04
C ALA A 91 11.43 15.15 6.67
N ALA A 92 10.31 15.87 6.64
CA ALA A 92 10.15 17.17 7.26
C ALA A 92 10.04 17.14 8.81
N GLY A 93 10.34 16.02 9.47
CA GLY A 93 10.38 15.88 10.92
C GLY A 93 9.00 15.85 11.59
N ARG A 94 7.93 15.66 10.85
CA ARG A 94 6.58 15.48 11.42
C ARG A 94 6.52 14.17 12.19
N THR A 95 6.20 14.24 13.47
CA THR A 95 5.98 13.04 14.29
C THR A 95 4.85 12.19 13.70
N LEU A 96 5.08 10.89 13.65
CA LEU A 96 4.07 9.95 13.19
C LEU A 96 2.88 9.95 14.15
N PRO A 97 1.65 10.05 13.67
CA PRO A 97 0.48 9.93 14.54
C PRO A 97 0.47 8.53 15.21
N PRO A 98 -0.11 8.39 16.42
CA PRO A 98 -0.13 7.12 17.15
C PRO A 98 -0.64 5.92 16.32
N ALA A 99 -1.65 6.11 15.49
CA ALA A 99 -2.16 5.09 14.56
C ALA A 99 -1.11 4.61 13.54
N ALA A 100 -0.08 5.39 13.27
CA ALA A 100 1.01 4.99 12.39
C ALA A 100 1.94 3.95 13.03
N HIS A 101 2.02 3.88 14.35
CA HIS A 101 2.84 2.87 15.04
C HIS A 101 2.36 1.45 14.73
N GLU A 102 1.05 1.24 14.64
CA GLU A 102 0.48 -0.06 14.28
C GLU A 102 0.80 -0.49 12.84
N LEU A 103 1.13 0.47 11.97
CA LEU A 103 1.45 0.23 10.57
C LEU A 103 2.95 0.03 10.31
N ARG A 104 3.80 0.16 11.35
CA ARG A 104 5.26 0.10 11.18
C ARG A 104 5.78 -1.28 10.85
N PHE A 105 5.22 -2.32 11.46
CA PHE A 105 5.76 -3.67 11.32
C PHE A 105 5.46 -4.28 9.95
N ALA A 106 4.19 -4.45 9.65
CA ALA A 106 3.74 -4.98 8.35
C ALA A 106 2.44 -4.31 7.92
N ARG A 107 2.43 -3.75 6.73
CA ARG A 107 1.24 -3.11 6.15
C ARG A 107 1.16 -3.32 4.64
N CYS A 108 -0.02 -3.14 4.12
CA CYS A 108 -0.25 -3.03 2.70
C CYS A 108 0.08 -1.60 2.22
N CYS A 109 0.96 -1.47 1.25
CA CYS A 109 1.20 -0.27 0.49
C CYS A 109 0.55 -0.44 -0.88
N TYR A 110 -0.74 -0.14 -0.96
CA TYR A 110 -1.61 -0.39 -2.10
C TYR A 110 -1.74 -1.89 -2.41
N ASP A 111 -0.80 -2.51 -3.13
CA ASP A 111 -0.85 -3.93 -3.53
C ASP A 111 0.42 -4.72 -3.19
N HIS A 112 1.36 -4.14 -2.48
CA HIS A 112 2.62 -4.77 -2.07
C HIS A 112 2.90 -4.58 -0.59
N LEU A 113 3.81 -5.39 -0.04
CA LEU A 113 4.14 -5.40 1.38
C LEU A 113 5.10 -4.26 1.73
N ALA A 114 4.80 -3.53 2.78
CA ALA A 114 5.57 -2.44 3.34
C ALA A 114 5.74 -2.58 4.86
N GLY A 115 6.43 -1.62 5.48
CA GLY A 115 6.85 -1.66 6.87
C GLY A 115 8.16 -2.41 7.05
N ARG A 116 8.59 -2.59 8.31
CA ARG A 116 9.85 -3.27 8.68
C ARG A 116 9.99 -4.62 8.01
N LEU A 117 8.92 -5.41 7.95
CA LEU A 117 8.93 -6.72 7.30
C LEU A 117 9.12 -6.60 5.79
N GLY A 118 8.43 -5.66 5.13
CA GLY A 118 8.58 -5.41 3.69
C GLY A 118 10.00 -4.99 3.31
N VAL A 119 10.61 -4.12 4.11
CA VAL A 119 12.02 -3.72 3.95
C VAL A 119 12.94 -4.91 4.14
N ALA A 120 12.79 -5.67 5.24
CA ALA A 120 13.65 -6.83 5.54
C ALA A 120 13.59 -7.89 4.42
N ILE A 121 12.40 -8.20 3.90
CA ILE A 121 12.25 -9.13 2.78
C ILE A 121 12.93 -8.58 1.52
N THR A 122 12.76 -7.28 1.22
CA THR A 122 13.37 -6.66 0.04
C THR A 122 14.88 -6.76 0.06
N GLU A 123 15.52 -6.59 1.20
CA GLU A 123 16.96 -6.70 1.33
C GLU A 123 17.48 -8.14 1.17
N ARG A 124 16.65 -9.12 1.44
CA ARG A 124 16.98 -10.54 1.27
C ARG A 124 16.73 -11.05 -0.14
N LEU A 125 15.80 -10.45 -0.88
CA LEU A 125 15.43 -10.92 -2.23
C LEU A 125 16.61 -11.13 -3.18
N PRO A 126 17.63 -10.25 -3.27
CA PRO A 126 18.78 -10.47 -4.14
C PRO A 126 19.63 -11.67 -3.74
N LEU A 127 19.52 -12.12 -2.48
CA LEU A 127 20.26 -13.26 -1.92
C LEU A 127 19.50 -14.58 -2.08
N LEU A 128 18.22 -14.51 -2.44
CA LEU A 128 17.38 -15.68 -2.63
C LEU A 128 17.53 -16.21 -4.07
N GLY A 129 17.82 -17.48 -4.19
CA GLY A 129 17.77 -18.14 -5.50
C GLY A 129 16.36 -18.11 -6.09
N SER A 130 16.27 -18.28 -7.41
CA SER A 130 14.97 -18.35 -8.13
C SER A 130 14.00 -19.41 -7.60
N GLY A 131 14.51 -20.42 -6.89
CA GLY A 131 13.70 -21.49 -6.30
C GLY A 131 12.64 -21.01 -5.33
N VAL A 132 12.92 -20.00 -4.50
CA VAL A 132 11.94 -19.47 -3.53
C VAL A 132 10.74 -18.85 -4.24
N LEU A 133 10.95 -18.15 -5.34
CA LEU A 133 9.87 -17.56 -6.14
C LEU A 133 9.02 -18.64 -6.83
N ALA A 134 9.68 -19.67 -7.36
CA ALA A 134 9.00 -20.82 -7.97
C ALA A 134 8.15 -21.58 -6.95
N GLU A 135 8.64 -21.82 -5.72
CA GLU A 135 7.88 -22.41 -4.63
C GLU A 135 6.63 -21.59 -4.26
N LEU A 136 6.70 -20.28 -4.45
CA LEU A 136 5.55 -19.38 -4.28
C LEU A 136 4.59 -19.39 -5.49
N GLY A 137 4.91 -20.11 -6.55
CA GLY A 137 4.13 -20.11 -7.79
C GLY A 137 4.25 -18.78 -8.55
N ILE A 138 5.35 -18.07 -8.38
CA ILE A 138 5.62 -16.79 -9.05
C ILE A 138 6.45 -17.07 -10.31
N ASP A 139 5.84 -16.86 -11.46
CA ASP A 139 6.46 -16.95 -12.77
C ASP A 139 6.98 -15.55 -13.16
N LEU A 140 8.31 -15.41 -13.16
CA LEU A 140 8.97 -14.14 -13.48
C LEU A 140 8.77 -13.74 -14.94
N ASP A 141 8.82 -14.68 -15.87
CA ASP A 141 8.67 -14.40 -17.30
C ASP A 141 7.26 -13.87 -17.60
N ALA A 142 6.25 -14.49 -16.96
CA ALA A 142 4.86 -14.01 -17.04
C ALA A 142 4.69 -12.62 -16.40
N LEU A 143 5.44 -12.29 -15.34
CA LEU A 143 5.39 -10.96 -14.74
C LEU A 143 6.12 -9.91 -15.61
N GLU A 144 7.23 -10.25 -16.24
CA GLU A 144 7.99 -9.35 -17.12
C GLU A 144 7.22 -8.98 -18.39
N SER A 145 6.39 -9.90 -18.90
CA SER A 145 5.54 -9.66 -20.07
C SER A 145 4.41 -8.63 -19.82
N GLN A 146 4.18 -8.24 -18.57
CA GLN A 146 3.13 -7.28 -18.23
C GLN A 146 3.55 -5.85 -18.58
N ARG A 147 2.55 -4.97 -18.82
CA ARG A 147 2.78 -3.53 -19.03
C ARG A 147 3.37 -2.82 -17.81
N ARG A 148 3.23 -3.41 -16.63
CA ARG A 148 3.72 -2.90 -15.35
C ARG A 148 5.17 -3.34 -15.16
N PRO A 149 6.08 -2.45 -14.66
CA PRO A 149 7.45 -2.85 -14.34
C PRO A 149 7.50 -4.06 -13.39
N LEU A 150 8.40 -5.01 -13.67
CA LEU A 150 8.61 -6.20 -12.83
C LEU A 150 8.90 -5.79 -11.38
N SER A 151 9.88 -4.92 -11.20
CA SER A 151 10.23 -4.38 -9.89
C SER A 151 10.25 -2.86 -9.93
N ARG A 152 9.85 -2.26 -8.81
CA ARG A 152 9.92 -0.83 -8.58
C ARG A 152 10.34 -0.57 -7.14
N CYS A 153 11.24 0.35 -6.95
CA CYS A 153 11.60 0.83 -5.61
C CYS A 153 10.47 1.73 -5.10
N CYS A 154 9.94 1.39 -3.93
CA CYS A 154 9.03 2.23 -3.17
C CYS A 154 9.70 2.50 -1.82
N VAL A 155 9.82 3.77 -1.41
CA VAL A 155 10.46 4.10 -0.13
C VAL A 155 9.42 4.02 0.98
N ASP A 156 9.76 3.29 2.02
CA ASP A 156 8.91 3.15 3.20
C ASP A 156 8.96 4.42 4.06
N TRP A 157 7.82 5.08 4.25
CA TRP A 157 7.76 6.34 4.99
C TRP A 157 8.00 6.19 6.50
N THR A 158 7.90 4.96 7.06
CA THR A 158 8.21 4.69 8.48
C THR A 158 9.66 4.29 8.69
N GLU A 159 10.22 3.52 7.78
CA GLU A 159 11.59 2.96 7.89
C GLU A 159 12.61 3.78 7.09
N ARG A 160 12.13 4.61 6.13
CA ARG A 160 12.94 5.43 5.21
C ARG A 160 13.95 4.59 4.41
N ARG A 161 13.55 3.37 4.09
CA ARG A 161 14.32 2.36 3.35
C ARG A 161 13.45 1.79 2.23
N PRO A 162 14.07 1.32 1.14
CA PRO A 162 13.32 0.76 0.02
C PRO A 162 12.61 -0.55 0.37
N HIS A 163 11.43 -0.74 -0.19
CA HIS A 163 10.73 -2.01 -0.25
C HIS A 163 10.23 -2.26 -1.68
N ILE A 164 10.05 -3.55 -2.03
CA ILE A 164 9.76 -3.95 -3.40
C ILE A 164 8.30 -3.73 -3.76
N ALA A 165 8.09 -2.99 -4.83
CA ALA A 165 6.82 -2.80 -5.52
C ALA A 165 6.90 -3.37 -6.95
N GLY A 166 5.98 -2.98 -7.83
CA GLY A 166 5.91 -3.53 -9.19
C GLY A 166 5.05 -4.79 -9.25
N SER A 167 5.11 -5.52 -10.36
CA SER A 167 4.37 -6.78 -10.51
C SER A 167 4.88 -7.87 -9.55
N LEU A 168 6.19 -7.90 -9.28
CA LEU A 168 6.79 -8.82 -8.33
C LEU A 168 6.35 -8.53 -6.89
N GLY A 169 6.37 -7.26 -6.44
CA GLY A 169 5.89 -6.89 -5.10
C GLY A 169 4.42 -7.26 -4.88
N ALA A 170 3.58 -7.06 -5.91
CA ALA A 170 2.17 -7.44 -5.87
C ALA A 170 1.98 -8.98 -5.86
N ALA A 171 2.77 -9.71 -6.64
CA ALA A 171 2.73 -11.18 -6.66
C ALA A 171 3.17 -11.77 -5.31
N LEU A 172 4.23 -11.26 -4.72
CA LEU A 172 4.71 -11.67 -3.39
C LEU A 172 3.62 -11.47 -2.32
N LEU A 173 3.04 -10.26 -2.22
CA LEU A 173 2.00 -10.00 -1.22
C LEU A 173 0.79 -10.92 -1.42
N ARG A 174 0.38 -11.17 -2.67
CA ARG A 174 -0.69 -12.11 -2.98
C ARG A 174 -0.34 -13.50 -2.49
N ALA A 175 0.84 -14.01 -2.87
CA ALA A 175 1.31 -15.34 -2.48
C ALA A 175 1.36 -15.52 -0.95
N TYR A 176 1.75 -14.50 -0.19
CA TYR A 176 1.76 -14.54 1.27
C TYR A 176 0.35 -14.58 1.86
N LYS A 177 -0.60 -13.84 1.28
CA LYS A 177 -2.00 -13.86 1.71
C LYS A 177 -2.67 -15.20 1.38
N ASP A 178 -2.48 -15.72 0.17
CA ASP A 178 -3.07 -16.98 -0.28
C ASP A 178 -2.60 -18.18 0.55
N ARG A 179 -1.37 -18.10 1.08
CA ARG A 179 -0.80 -19.13 1.98
C ARG A 179 -1.08 -18.87 3.46
N CYS A 180 -1.86 -17.84 3.77
CA CYS A 180 -2.15 -17.42 5.14
C CYS A 180 -0.88 -17.11 5.97
N TRP A 181 0.19 -16.63 5.32
CA TRP A 181 1.37 -16.12 6.04
C TRP A 181 1.12 -14.72 6.57
N LEU A 182 0.34 -13.94 5.82
CA LEU A 182 -0.14 -12.62 6.19
C LEU A 182 -1.67 -12.58 6.15
N LEU A 183 -2.27 -12.07 7.21
CA LEU A 183 -3.71 -11.82 7.28
C LEU A 183 -3.96 -10.32 7.21
N ALA A 184 -4.89 -9.92 6.35
CA ALA A 184 -5.34 -8.54 6.28
C ALA A 184 -6.40 -8.29 7.34
N ILE A 185 -6.24 -7.22 8.10
CA ILE A 185 -7.27 -6.72 9.01
C ILE A 185 -8.31 -5.96 8.19
N GLU A 186 -9.57 -6.20 8.50
CA GLU A 186 -10.66 -5.48 7.87
C GLU A 186 -10.55 -3.98 8.16
N GLU A 187 -10.78 -3.17 7.13
CA GLU A 187 -10.74 -1.71 7.19
C GLU A 187 -9.40 -1.07 7.63
N SER A 188 -8.31 -1.84 7.61
CA SER A 188 -6.97 -1.37 7.96
C SER A 188 -5.95 -1.75 6.88
N ARG A 189 -4.88 -0.95 6.79
CA ARG A 189 -3.68 -1.30 6.01
C ARG A 189 -2.78 -2.30 6.73
N LYS A 190 -2.99 -2.51 8.03
CA LYS A 190 -2.21 -3.43 8.87
C LYS A 190 -2.32 -4.85 8.37
N LEU A 191 -1.20 -5.54 8.37
CA LEU A 191 -1.10 -6.96 8.10
C LEU A 191 -0.61 -7.67 9.36
N VAL A 192 -1.27 -8.77 9.70
CA VAL A 192 -0.86 -9.63 10.81
C VAL A 192 -0.04 -10.79 10.26
N VAL A 193 1.15 -10.99 10.81
CA VAL A 193 1.99 -12.14 10.50
C VAL A 193 1.51 -13.32 11.33
N THR A 194 1.18 -14.41 10.67
CA THR A 194 0.77 -15.64 11.37
C THR A 194 2.00 -16.39 11.90
N PRO A 195 1.85 -17.31 12.89
CA PRO A 195 2.96 -18.16 13.32
C PRO A 195 3.63 -18.92 12.14
N ARG A 196 2.81 -19.42 11.21
CA ARG A 196 3.28 -20.06 9.98
C ARG A 196 4.04 -19.08 9.08
N GLY A 197 3.53 -17.86 8.93
CA GLY A 197 4.20 -16.82 8.15
C GLY A 197 5.55 -16.45 8.75
N ARG A 198 5.64 -16.29 10.09
CA ARG A 198 6.90 -16.04 10.79
C ARG A 198 7.92 -17.12 10.47
N ALA A 199 7.57 -18.40 10.64
CA ALA A 199 8.47 -19.52 10.33
C ALA A 199 8.97 -19.44 8.87
N MET A 200 8.05 -19.24 7.91
CA MET A 200 8.42 -19.17 6.48
C MET A 200 9.29 -17.97 6.14
N PHE A 201 9.04 -16.79 6.72
CA PHE A 201 9.89 -15.62 6.50
C PHE A 201 11.31 -15.82 7.07
N VAL A 202 11.44 -16.49 8.20
CA VAL A 202 12.77 -16.84 8.77
C VAL A 202 13.45 -17.88 7.90
N GLU A 203 12.81 -19.03 7.65
CA GLU A 203 13.43 -20.18 7.00
C GLU A 203 13.70 -19.96 5.50
N ARG A 204 12.75 -19.34 4.76
CA ARG A 204 12.83 -19.21 3.30
C ARG A 204 13.39 -17.87 2.84
N PHE A 205 13.15 -16.81 3.61
CA PHE A 205 13.62 -15.47 3.25
C PHE A 205 14.82 -15.03 4.08
N GLY A 206 15.25 -15.79 5.09
CA GLY A 206 16.37 -15.42 5.95
C GLY A 206 16.11 -14.14 6.75
N VAL A 207 14.84 -13.81 7.02
CA VAL A 207 14.50 -12.68 7.88
C VAL A 207 14.92 -13.00 9.31
N ASP A 208 15.58 -12.05 9.97
CA ASP A 208 16.01 -12.21 11.36
C ASP A 208 14.81 -12.41 12.28
N GLU A 209 14.86 -13.47 13.10
CA GLU A 209 13.80 -13.78 14.05
C GLU A 209 13.58 -12.68 15.09
N ALA A 210 14.62 -11.94 15.45
CA ALA A 210 14.54 -10.78 16.34
C ALA A 210 13.61 -9.67 15.81
N LEU A 211 13.40 -9.61 14.49
CA LEU A 211 12.45 -8.66 13.89
C LEU A 211 11.02 -8.85 14.45
N PHE A 212 10.62 -10.07 14.76
CA PHE A 212 9.29 -10.43 15.23
C PHE A 212 9.09 -10.25 16.75
N ALA A 213 10.16 -10.09 17.52
CA ALA A 213 10.07 -9.86 18.96
C ALA A 213 9.56 -8.45 19.32
N ALA A 214 9.65 -7.51 18.38
CA ALA A 214 9.28 -6.09 18.55
C ALA A 214 8.00 -5.71 17.78
N SER A 215 7.15 -6.69 17.43
CA SER A 215 5.94 -6.49 16.63
C SER A 215 4.65 -6.51 17.46
#